data_324e64f27202c2ccf5c01c0a166ba493
#
_entry.id   324e64f27202c2ccf5c01c0a166ba493
#
_cell.length_a   1.000
_cell.length_b   1.000
_cell.length_c   1.000
_cell.angle_alpha   90.00
_cell.angle_beta   90.00
_cell.angle_gamma   90.00
#
_symmetry.space_group_name_H-M   'P 1'
#
loop_
_entity.id
_entity.type
_entity.pdbx_description
1 polymer ?
#
loop_
_entity_poly.entity_id
_entity_poly.type
_entity_poly.pdbx_seq_one_letter_code
_entity_poly.pdbx_strand_id
1 'polypeptide(L)'
;MSVSSGAIYDVDATDTIQSLSGAGNIELASGITLTTGDTGNDTISGVISGSGNLAKAGSGTFTLSGTNTYSGTTTISAGTISISADSGLGAAPGSATAGHLTLNGGTLNSTADFTLNANRGVALGGSNGTFNVNSGTTLTVAGIVAGSNNITKSGDGTLLLSAVNTYSGTTTISVGTLKVSGQLGSSAYSSNIINNGTLQYSSSSDQTLSGVISGSGNLFKDGSGELILSGTNTYLGSTTLSAGSIRISADSGLGSAPGSATSDHLVLSNGGILKTTATFTLNSNR
;
A
#
# COMPACT_ATOMS: atom_id res chain seq x y z
N MET A 1 28.75 -9.06 -5.04
CA MET A 1 28.83 -10.14 -6.06
C MET A 1 28.21 -9.65 -7.36
N SER A 2 28.80 -9.94 -8.50
CA SER A 2 28.20 -9.63 -9.82
C SER A 2 28.01 -10.92 -10.61
N VAL A 3 26.80 -11.17 -11.13
CA VAL A 3 26.49 -12.33 -11.97
C VAL A 3 26.44 -11.84 -13.41
N SER A 4 27.45 -12.22 -14.21
CA SER A 4 27.59 -11.78 -15.60
C SER A 4 26.50 -12.38 -16.49
N SER A 5 26.17 -11.69 -17.60
CA SER A 5 25.22 -12.22 -18.60
C SER A 5 25.64 -13.61 -19.07
N GLY A 6 24.68 -14.54 -19.12
CA GLY A 6 24.90 -15.94 -19.47
C GLY A 6 25.42 -16.83 -18.33
N ALA A 7 25.82 -16.25 -17.18
CA ALA A 7 26.16 -17.02 -16.00
C ALA A 7 24.91 -17.30 -15.15
N ILE A 8 24.98 -18.37 -14.36
CA ILE A 8 23.97 -18.73 -13.36
C ILE A 8 24.65 -18.75 -11.99
N TYR A 9 24.06 -18.07 -11.03
CA TYR A 9 24.36 -18.25 -9.63
C TYR A 9 23.36 -19.23 -9.04
N ASP A 10 23.83 -20.44 -8.81
CA ASP A 10 23.05 -21.52 -8.21
C ASP A 10 23.16 -21.46 -6.69
N VAL A 11 22.02 -21.37 -6.01
CA VAL A 11 21.92 -21.16 -4.57
C VAL A 11 21.30 -22.38 -3.92
N ASP A 12 22.15 -23.35 -3.56
CA ASP A 12 21.75 -24.64 -2.98
C ASP A 12 21.61 -24.60 -1.44
N ALA A 13 22.07 -23.55 -0.80
CA ALA A 13 21.97 -23.35 0.65
C ALA A 13 21.54 -21.91 0.93
N THR A 14 20.92 -21.71 2.11
CA THR A 14 20.58 -20.35 2.58
C THR A 14 21.85 -19.50 2.65
N ASP A 15 21.86 -18.40 1.95
CA ASP A 15 23.02 -17.52 1.78
C ASP A 15 22.66 -16.04 1.98
N THR A 16 23.68 -15.25 2.32
CA THR A 16 23.57 -13.81 2.51
C THR A 16 24.64 -13.11 1.70
N ILE A 17 24.23 -12.37 0.68
CA ILE A 17 25.09 -11.59 -0.20
C ILE A 17 24.76 -10.11 -0.03
N GLN A 18 25.72 -9.33 0.49
CA GLN A 18 25.51 -7.91 0.77
C GLN A 18 25.16 -7.12 -0.49
N SER A 19 25.99 -7.20 -1.53
CA SER A 19 25.76 -6.56 -2.84
C SER A 19 25.63 -7.63 -3.91
N LEU A 20 24.48 -7.67 -4.58
CA LEU A 20 24.15 -8.64 -5.61
C LEU A 20 23.60 -7.93 -6.85
N SER A 21 24.37 -7.96 -7.95
CA SER A 21 24.03 -7.24 -9.18
C SER A 21 24.40 -8.04 -10.42
N GLY A 22 23.87 -7.61 -11.58
CA GLY A 22 24.26 -8.17 -12.87
C GLY A 22 23.10 -8.59 -13.75
N ALA A 23 23.46 -9.13 -14.94
CA ALA A 23 22.50 -9.60 -15.96
C ALA A 23 22.41 -11.13 -16.07
N GLY A 24 23.15 -11.85 -15.24
CA GLY A 24 23.06 -13.31 -15.14
C GLY A 24 21.87 -13.77 -14.33
N ASN A 25 21.57 -15.05 -14.42
CA ASN A 25 20.42 -15.66 -13.75
C ASN A 25 20.79 -16.13 -12.33
N ILE A 26 19.77 -16.30 -11.49
CA ILE A 26 19.89 -16.86 -10.15
C ILE A 26 18.90 -18.00 -10.04
N GLU A 27 19.35 -19.15 -9.55
CA GLU A 27 18.47 -20.31 -9.28
C GLU A 27 18.43 -20.56 -7.77
N LEU A 28 17.23 -20.57 -7.20
CA LEU A 28 17.00 -20.75 -5.77
C LEU A 28 16.47 -22.15 -5.49
N ALA A 29 17.26 -23.00 -4.86
CA ALA A 29 16.84 -24.35 -4.49
C ALA A 29 15.65 -24.30 -3.50
N SER A 30 14.93 -25.41 -3.40
CA SER A 30 13.77 -25.53 -2.53
C SER A 30 14.14 -25.40 -1.05
N GLY A 31 13.34 -24.62 -0.33
CA GLY A 31 13.47 -24.45 1.12
C GLY A 31 14.59 -23.52 1.57
N ILE A 32 15.37 -22.94 0.65
CA ILE A 32 16.42 -21.99 0.97
C ILE A 32 15.91 -20.53 0.94
N THR A 33 16.68 -19.64 1.53
CA THR A 33 16.46 -18.20 1.42
C THR A 33 17.76 -17.53 0.97
N LEU A 34 17.70 -16.83 -0.15
CA LEU A 34 18.74 -15.88 -0.54
C LEU A 34 18.44 -14.52 0.09
N THR A 35 19.32 -14.06 0.96
CA THR A 35 19.23 -12.71 1.53
C THR A 35 20.19 -11.78 0.82
N THR A 36 19.73 -10.61 0.40
CA THR A 36 20.59 -9.59 -0.21
C THR A 36 20.31 -8.21 0.34
N GLY A 37 21.33 -7.37 0.29
CA GLY A 37 21.25 -5.94 0.54
C GLY A 37 22.25 -5.42 1.55
N ASP A 38 22.90 -4.35 1.13
CA ASP A 38 23.76 -3.48 1.93
C ASP A 38 23.16 -2.06 1.98
N THR A 39 23.98 -1.03 2.00
CA THR A 39 23.57 0.37 1.90
C THR A 39 23.55 0.89 0.46
N GLY A 40 24.09 0.14 -0.48
CA GLY A 40 24.17 0.47 -1.90
C GLY A 40 22.89 0.12 -2.68
N ASN A 41 22.88 0.54 -3.93
CA ASN A 41 21.80 0.22 -4.86
C ASN A 41 22.29 -0.82 -5.86
N ASP A 42 21.59 -1.93 -5.91
CA ASP A 42 21.91 -3.06 -6.77
C ASP A 42 20.78 -3.33 -7.77
N THR A 43 21.13 -3.95 -8.89
CA THR A 43 20.15 -4.35 -9.92
C THR A 43 20.46 -5.74 -10.43
N ILE A 44 19.47 -6.61 -10.44
CA ILE A 44 19.44 -7.86 -11.20
C ILE A 44 18.49 -7.69 -12.36
N SER A 45 19.02 -7.85 -13.57
CA SER A 45 18.24 -7.84 -14.81
C SER A 45 18.05 -9.25 -15.40
N GLY A 46 18.80 -10.24 -14.92
CA GLY A 46 18.58 -11.65 -15.21
C GLY A 46 17.34 -12.21 -14.50
N VAL A 47 17.03 -13.46 -14.78
CA VAL A 47 15.89 -14.16 -14.17
C VAL A 47 16.30 -14.77 -12.83
N ILE A 48 15.52 -14.53 -11.80
CA ILE A 48 15.56 -15.29 -10.56
C ILE A 48 14.50 -16.38 -10.67
N SER A 49 14.92 -17.66 -10.56
CA SER A 49 14.08 -18.86 -10.75
C SER A 49 14.16 -19.78 -9.53
N GLY A 50 13.49 -20.95 -9.62
CA GLY A 50 13.50 -21.97 -8.58
C GLY A 50 12.35 -21.84 -7.58
N SER A 51 12.44 -22.55 -6.44
CA SER A 51 11.37 -22.58 -5.43
C SER A 51 11.78 -22.04 -4.06
N GLY A 52 12.98 -21.49 -3.94
CA GLY A 52 13.46 -20.81 -2.73
C GLY A 52 12.89 -19.42 -2.57
N ASN A 53 13.21 -18.80 -1.43
CA ASN A 53 12.73 -17.50 -1.01
C ASN A 53 13.75 -16.39 -1.29
N LEU A 54 13.26 -15.17 -1.44
CA LEU A 54 14.10 -13.97 -1.55
C LEU A 54 13.87 -13.06 -0.34
N ALA A 55 14.94 -12.64 0.31
CA ALA A 55 14.91 -11.67 1.40
C ALA A 55 15.75 -10.44 1.07
N LYS A 56 15.19 -9.25 1.25
CA LYS A 56 15.90 -7.98 1.16
C LYS A 56 16.21 -7.48 2.57
N ALA A 57 17.48 -7.29 2.86
CA ALA A 57 18.01 -6.64 4.06
C ALA A 57 18.84 -5.40 3.65
N GLY A 58 19.41 -4.69 4.63
CA GLY A 58 20.18 -3.46 4.37
C GLY A 58 19.32 -2.31 3.83
N SER A 59 19.81 -1.08 3.92
CA SER A 59 19.04 0.14 3.66
C SER A 59 18.99 0.56 2.19
N GLY A 60 19.79 -0.05 1.31
CA GLY A 60 19.86 0.27 -0.10
C GLY A 60 18.67 -0.24 -0.91
N THR A 61 18.64 0.06 -2.21
CA THR A 61 17.61 -0.37 -3.15
C THR A 61 18.06 -1.60 -3.94
N PHE A 62 17.22 -2.62 -3.99
CA PHE A 62 17.40 -3.77 -4.85
C PHE A 62 16.38 -3.75 -5.99
N THR A 63 16.85 -3.45 -7.19
CA THR A 63 15.99 -3.38 -8.39
C THR A 63 15.93 -4.74 -9.07
N LEU A 64 14.72 -5.26 -9.21
CA LEU A 64 14.41 -6.51 -9.89
C LEU A 64 13.77 -6.18 -11.24
N SER A 65 14.59 -6.06 -12.28
CA SER A 65 14.12 -5.69 -13.63
C SER A 65 13.89 -6.88 -14.55
N GLY A 66 14.33 -8.10 -14.15
CA GLY A 66 14.04 -9.34 -14.84
C GLY A 66 12.60 -9.83 -14.63
N THR A 67 12.12 -10.67 -15.54
CA THR A 67 10.88 -11.44 -15.34
C THR A 67 11.19 -12.67 -14.51
N ASN A 68 11.03 -12.55 -13.20
CA ASN A 68 11.38 -13.60 -12.26
C ASN A 68 10.31 -14.70 -12.20
N THR A 69 10.72 -15.92 -11.93
CA THR A 69 9.85 -17.11 -11.91
C THR A 69 9.97 -17.93 -10.64
N TYR A 70 10.77 -17.48 -9.65
CA TYR A 70 10.83 -18.18 -8.37
C TYR A 70 9.45 -18.24 -7.72
N SER A 71 9.14 -19.35 -7.07
CA SER A 71 7.81 -19.60 -6.49
C SER A 71 7.75 -19.40 -4.96
N GLY A 72 8.88 -19.16 -4.34
CA GLY A 72 8.95 -18.88 -2.89
C GLY A 72 8.47 -17.47 -2.53
N THR A 73 8.53 -17.16 -1.24
CA THR A 73 8.10 -15.87 -0.69
C THR A 73 9.15 -14.78 -0.89
N THR A 74 8.69 -13.54 -0.87
CA THR A 74 9.58 -12.37 -0.82
C THR A 74 9.39 -11.63 0.50
N THR A 75 10.49 -11.38 1.22
CA THR A 75 10.49 -10.59 2.47
C THR A 75 11.34 -9.34 2.32
N ILE A 76 10.81 -8.18 2.67
CA ILE A 76 11.53 -6.90 2.68
C ILE A 76 11.68 -6.45 4.12
N SER A 77 12.86 -6.71 4.72
CA SER A 77 13.15 -6.42 6.12
C SER A 77 13.74 -5.03 6.34
N ALA A 78 14.36 -4.46 5.31
CA ALA A 78 14.89 -3.09 5.32
C ALA A 78 15.12 -2.62 3.88
N GLY A 79 15.32 -1.31 3.70
CA GLY A 79 15.54 -0.69 2.39
C GLY A 79 14.37 -0.89 1.43
N THR A 80 14.69 -1.02 0.15
CA THR A 80 13.67 -1.02 -0.91
C THR A 80 13.88 -2.17 -1.89
N ILE A 81 12.80 -2.88 -2.24
CA ILE A 81 12.73 -3.61 -3.51
C ILE A 81 11.98 -2.73 -4.51
N SER A 82 12.60 -2.51 -5.69
CA SER A 82 12.05 -1.71 -6.78
C SER A 82 11.69 -2.60 -7.97
N ILE A 83 10.42 -2.52 -8.42
CA ILE A 83 9.88 -3.33 -9.52
C ILE A 83 8.99 -2.48 -10.44
N SER A 84 8.83 -2.95 -11.68
CA SER A 84 7.94 -2.34 -12.68
C SER A 84 6.77 -3.25 -13.09
N ALA A 85 6.72 -4.47 -12.55
CA ALA A 85 5.67 -5.47 -12.81
C ALA A 85 5.57 -6.48 -11.66
N ASP A 86 4.43 -7.18 -11.53
CA ASP A 86 4.23 -8.24 -10.52
C ASP A 86 5.26 -9.38 -10.66
N SER A 87 5.67 -9.67 -11.90
CA SER A 87 6.71 -10.68 -12.19
C SER A 87 8.09 -10.33 -11.62
N GLY A 88 8.34 -9.09 -11.20
CA GLY A 88 9.54 -8.74 -10.43
C GLY A 88 9.64 -9.50 -9.11
N LEU A 89 8.51 -9.92 -8.55
CA LEU A 89 8.41 -10.69 -7.30
C LEU A 89 8.22 -12.20 -7.52
N GLY A 90 8.67 -12.74 -8.65
CA GLY A 90 8.54 -14.15 -8.99
C GLY A 90 7.13 -14.56 -9.42
N ALA A 91 6.90 -15.85 -9.54
CA ALA A 91 5.61 -16.41 -9.90
C ALA A 91 4.55 -16.09 -8.86
N ALA A 92 3.35 -15.70 -9.31
CA ALA A 92 2.22 -15.56 -8.40
C ALA A 92 1.77 -16.95 -7.91
N PRO A 93 1.36 -17.10 -6.64
CA PRO A 93 0.87 -18.39 -6.16
C PRO A 93 -0.44 -18.79 -6.85
N GLY A 94 -0.66 -20.09 -7.02
CA GLY A 94 -1.86 -20.62 -7.68
C GLY A 94 -3.15 -20.44 -6.90
N SER A 95 -3.06 -20.11 -5.61
CA SER A 95 -4.19 -19.80 -4.71
C SER A 95 -3.80 -18.66 -3.77
N ALA A 96 -4.80 -18.02 -3.17
CA ALA A 96 -4.57 -16.91 -2.25
C ALA A 96 -3.65 -17.33 -1.09
N THR A 97 -2.48 -16.73 -1.03
CA THR A 97 -1.44 -17.06 -0.05
C THR A 97 -1.11 -15.82 0.78
N ALA A 98 -1.48 -15.87 2.05
CA ALA A 98 -1.14 -14.81 2.98
C ALA A 98 0.38 -14.69 3.13
N GLY A 99 0.89 -13.47 3.07
CA GLY A 99 2.32 -13.21 3.28
C GLY A 99 3.26 -13.73 2.18
N HIS A 100 2.76 -14.00 0.98
CA HIS A 100 3.65 -14.30 -0.16
C HIS A 100 4.61 -13.12 -0.42
N LEU A 101 4.17 -11.91 -0.15
CA LEU A 101 5.02 -10.72 0.05
C LEU A 101 4.92 -10.29 1.52
N THR A 102 6.04 -10.16 2.21
CA THR A 102 6.10 -9.64 3.58
C THR A 102 6.86 -8.32 3.61
N LEU A 103 6.21 -7.26 4.10
CA LEU A 103 6.83 -5.99 4.44
C LEU A 103 7.11 -5.98 5.94
N ASN A 104 8.38 -6.03 6.33
CA ASN A 104 8.82 -6.12 7.72
C ASN A 104 9.81 -5.00 8.07
N GLY A 105 9.44 -3.75 7.80
CA GLY A 105 10.30 -2.57 7.95
C GLY A 105 10.81 -2.03 6.62
N GLY A 106 10.62 -2.76 5.52
CA GLY A 106 11.08 -2.35 4.20
C GLY A 106 9.99 -1.72 3.32
N THR A 107 10.42 -1.33 2.13
CA THR A 107 9.61 -0.63 1.13
C THR A 107 9.50 -1.44 -0.15
N LEU A 108 8.28 -1.62 -0.65
CA LEU A 108 8.05 -2.00 -2.05
C LEU A 108 7.89 -0.71 -2.87
N ASN A 109 8.77 -0.51 -3.86
CA ASN A 109 8.68 0.60 -4.80
C ASN A 109 8.13 0.13 -6.14
N SER A 110 7.06 0.79 -6.61
CA SER A 110 6.48 0.62 -7.93
C SER A 110 6.93 1.76 -8.85
N THR A 111 7.54 1.41 -9.98
CA THR A 111 8.04 2.38 -10.96
C THR A 111 7.14 2.52 -12.19
N ALA A 112 6.07 1.72 -12.29
CA ALA A 112 5.12 1.69 -13.41
C ALA A 112 3.71 1.33 -12.93
N ASP A 113 2.74 1.40 -13.84
CA ASP A 113 1.39 0.89 -13.59
C ASP A 113 1.40 -0.63 -13.64
N PHE A 114 1.00 -1.29 -12.56
CA PHE A 114 0.73 -2.73 -12.56
C PHE A 114 -0.15 -3.16 -11.38
N THR A 115 -0.60 -4.40 -11.47
CA THR A 115 -1.38 -5.05 -10.41
C THR A 115 -0.58 -6.19 -9.81
N LEU A 116 -0.38 -6.19 -8.49
CA LEU A 116 0.03 -7.38 -7.75
C LEU A 116 -1.09 -8.41 -7.82
N ASN A 117 -0.75 -9.64 -8.19
CA ASN A 117 -1.72 -10.72 -8.36
C ASN A 117 -2.59 -10.90 -7.09
N ALA A 118 -3.88 -11.16 -7.27
CA ALA A 118 -4.83 -11.31 -6.17
C ALA A 118 -4.48 -12.47 -5.20
N ASN A 119 -3.76 -13.47 -5.68
CA ASN A 119 -3.28 -14.57 -4.84
C ASN A 119 -2.01 -14.22 -4.04
N ARG A 120 -1.34 -13.11 -4.37
CA ARG A 120 -0.17 -12.61 -3.63
C ARG A 120 -0.63 -11.74 -2.48
N GLY A 121 -0.98 -12.37 -1.34
CA GLY A 121 -1.29 -11.65 -0.11
C GLY A 121 -0.05 -10.95 0.46
N VAL A 122 -0.27 -9.77 1.03
CA VAL A 122 0.78 -8.96 1.65
C VAL A 122 0.65 -9.04 3.17
N ALA A 123 1.70 -9.49 3.85
CA ALA A 123 1.79 -9.43 5.30
C ALA A 123 2.57 -8.19 5.75
N LEU A 124 2.02 -7.46 6.72
CA LEU A 124 2.78 -6.50 7.52
C LEU A 124 3.42 -7.27 8.67
N GLY A 125 4.73 -7.51 8.56
CA GLY A 125 5.50 -8.34 9.49
C GLY A 125 5.63 -7.72 10.89
N GLY A 126 6.72 -8.03 11.61
CA GLY A 126 6.98 -7.48 12.95
C GLY A 126 7.24 -5.97 12.99
N SER A 127 7.42 -5.33 11.84
CA SER A 127 7.64 -3.90 11.66
C SER A 127 6.72 -3.34 10.58
N ASN A 128 6.59 -2.00 10.53
CA ASN A 128 5.74 -1.31 9.57
C ASN A 128 6.16 -1.58 8.12
N GLY A 129 5.19 -1.59 7.20
CA GLY A 129 5.44 -1.74 5.78
C GLY A 129 5.20 -0.45 5.00
N THR A 130 5.97 -0.24 3.93
CA THR A 130 5.82 0.92 3.06
C THR A 130 5.58 0.50 1.61
N PHE A 131 4.59 1.12 0.97
CA PHE A 131 4.42 1.15 -0.48
C PHE A 131 4.80 2.53 -0.99
N ASN A 132 5.86 2.58 -1.79
CA ASN A 132 6.23 3.78 -2.54
C ASN A 132 5.76 3.64 -3.98
N VAL A 133 4.98 4.60 -4.47
CA VAL A 133 4.44 4.57 -5.83
C VAL A 133 4.91 5.82 -6.56
N ASN A 134 5.63 5.63 -7.66
CA ASN A 134 6.20 6.73 -8.42
C ASN A 134 5.10 7.65 -8.98
N SER A 135 5.43 8.92 -9.15
CA SER A 135 4.53 9.92 -9.73
C SER A 135 3.97 9.48 -11.08
N GLY A 136 2.68 9.73 -11.29
CA GLY A 136 1.97 9.39 -12.52
C GLY A 136 1.65 7.90 -12.69
N THR A 137 1.97 7.04 -11.70
CA THR A 137 1.70 5.60 -11.78
C THR A 137 0.72 5.12 -10.71
N THR A 138 0.12 3.95 -10.95
CA THR A 138 -0.78 3.27 -10.03
C THR A 138 -0.27 1.87 -9.72
N LEU A 139 -0.02 1.59 -8.46
CA LEU A 139 0.15 0.23 -7.96
C LEU A 139 -1.19 -0.29 -7.43
N THR A 140 -1.73 -1.34 -8.04
CA THR A 140 -2.90 -2.05 -7.51
C THR A 140 -2.46 -3.25 -6.68
N VAL A 141 -2.85 -3.30 -5.42
CA VAL A 141 -2.72 -4.47 -4.56
C VAL A 141 -4.06 -5.19 -4.55
N ALA A 142 -4.16 -6.25 -5.36
CA ALA A 142 -5.39 -7.03 -5.49
C ALA A 142 -5.49 -8.16 -4.46
N GLY A 143 -4.37 -8.55 -3.84
CA GLY A 143 -4.33 -9.46 -2.71
C GLY A 143 -4.64 -8.77 -1.38
N ILE A 144 -4.98 -9.55 -0.37
CA ILE A 144 -5.29 -9.04 0.98
C ILE A 144 -4.00 -8.51 1.63
N VAL A 145 -4.07 -7.29 2.16
CA VAL A 145 -3.06 -6.76 3.09
C VAL A 145 -3.52 -7.08 4.51
N ALA A 146 -2.68 -7.79 5.28
CA ALA A 146 -2.99 -8.30 6.61
C ALA A 146 -1.85 -8.02 7.61
N GLY A 147 -2.16 -8.07 8.89
CA GLY A 147 -1.21 -7.90 10.01
C GLY A 147 -1.64 -6.82 10.99
N SER A 148 -0.90 -6.68 12.09
CA SER A 148 -1.21 -5.70 13.14
C SER A 148 -0.35 -4.43 13.05
N ASN A 149 0.63 -4.39 12.15
CA ASN A 149 1.55 -3.27 12.00
C ASN A 149 1.01 -2.19 11.05
N ASN A 150 1.67 -1.05 11.05
CA ASN A 150 1.26 0.11 10.27
C ASN A 150 1.63 -0.04 8.79
N ILE A 151 0.83 0.61 7.95
CA ILE A 151 1.10 0.77 6.53
C ILE A 151 1.40 2.25 6.22
N THR A 152 2.41 2.48 5.40
CA THR A 152 2.72 3.80 4.86
C THR A 152 2.59 3.80 3.34
N LYS A 153 1.81 4.73 2.80
CA LYS A 153 1.81 5.09 1.38
C LYS A 153 2.71 6.30 1.20
N SER A 154 3.76 6.16 0.40
CA SER A 154 4.68 7.23 -0.02
C SER A 154 4.77 7.34 -1.54
N GLY A 155 5.48 8.37 -2.05
CA GLY A 155 5.53 8.70 -3.48
C GLY A 155 4.24 9.35 -3.99
N ASP A 156 4.31 10.12 -5.08
CA ASP A 156 3.21 10.96 -5.57
C ASP A 156 2.16 10.18 -6.39
N GLY A 157 2.41 8.91 -6.70
CA GLY A 157 1.48 8.05 -7.42
C GLY A 157 0.31 7.56 -6.57
N THR A 158 -0.47 6.64 -7.12
CA THR A 158 -1.66 6.06 -6.49
C THR A 158 -1.39 4.62 -6.02
N LEU A 159 -1.62 4.35 -4.75
CA LEU A 159 -1.77 3.00 -4.23
C LEU A 159 -3.26 2.64 -4.21
N LEU A 160 -3.67 1.62 -4.97
CA LEU A 160 -5.03 1.11 -4.96
C LEU A 160 -5.09 -0.20 -4.16
N LEU A 161 -5.83 -0.20 -3.05
CA LEU A 161 -6.17 -1.40 -2.28
C LEU A 161 -7.54 -1.90 -2.72
N SER A 162 -7.58 -2.98 -3.51
CA SER A 162 -8.84 -3.45 -4.09
C SER A 162 -9.46 -4.65 -3.37
N ALA A 163 -8.73 -5.29 -2.46
CA ALA A 163 -9.24 -6.38 -1.64
C ALA A 163 -9.95 -5.89 -0.36
N VAL A 164 -10.62 -6.82 0.32
CA VAL A 164 -11.03 -6.64 1.71
C VAL A 164 -9.81 -6.85 2.60
N ASN A 165 -9.16 -5.76 2.99
CA ASN A 165 -7.93 -5.81 3.76
C ASN A 165 -8.23 -5.99 5.25
N THR A 166 -7.37 -6.73 5.95
CA THR A 166 -7.60 -7.12 7.35
C THR A 166 -6.53 -6.59 8.31
N TYR A 167 -5.59 -5.76 7.81
CA TYR A 167 -4.61 -5.14 8.71
C TYR A 167 -5.28 -4.18 9.70
N SER A 168 -4.71 -4.08 10.89
CA SER A 168 -5.27 -3.30 11.99
C SER A 168 -4.36 -2.19 12.52
N GLY A 169 -3.18 -1.99 11.93
CA GLY A 169 -2.29 -0.88 12.29
C GLY A 169 -2.73 0.46 11.69
N THR A 170 -2.07 1.54 12.08
CA THR A 170 -2.29 2.88 11.53
C THR A 170 -1.97 2.93 10.04
N THR A 171 -2.79 3.67 9.28
CA THR A 171 -2.52 3.99 7.89
C THR A 171 -1.93 5.40 7.79
N THR A 172 -0.75 5.54 7.18
CA THR A 172 -0.15 6.85 6.90
C THR A 172 -0.11 7.08 5.39
N ILE A 173 -0.68 8.17 4.93
CA ILE A 173 -0.56 8.67 3.56
C ILE A 173 0.38 9.87 3.64
N SER A 174 1.65 9.66 3.34
CA SER A 174 2.66 10.71 3.42
C SER A 174 2.49 11.72 2.26
N VAL A 175 2.20 11.21 1.06
CA VAL A 175 2.00 11.99 -0.16
C VAL A 175 1.26 11.12 -1.21
N GLY A 176 0.76 11.72 -2.27
CA GLY A 176 0.03 11.04 -3.34
C GLY A 176 -1.36 10.56 -2.91
N THR A 177 -1.85 9.49 -3.50
CA THR A 177 -3.20 8.98 -3.26
C THR A 177 -3.20 7.56 -2.71
N LEU A 178 -3.89 7.34 -1.61
CA LEU A 178 -4.37 6.01 -1.23
C LEU A 178 -5.82 5.88 -1.68
N LYS A 179 -6.06 5.00 -2.65
CA LYS A 179 -7.39 4.65 -3.14
C LYS A 179 -7.83 3.31 -2.58
N VAL A 180 -9.03 3.26 -2.01
CA VAL A 180 -9.61 2.03 -1.47
C VAL A 180 -10.86 1.72 -2.29
N SER A 181 -10.82 0.67 -3.11
CA SER A 181 -12.00 0.13 -3.80
C SER A 181 -12.52 -1.17 -3.17
N GLY A 182 -11.70 -1.79 -2.30
CA GLY A 182 -12.12 -2.83 -1.38
C GLY A 182 -12.58 -2.26 -0.04
N GLN A 183 -12.06 -2.81 1.06
CA GLN A 183 -12.36 -2.35 2.42
C GLN A 183 -11.11 -2.34 3.29
N LEU A 184 -11.12 -1.57 4.37
CA LEU A 184 -10.12 -1.57 5.43
C LEU A 184 -10.69 -2.23 6.68
N GLY A 185 -9.90 -3.07 7.38
CA GLY A 185 -10.30 -3.71 8.63
C GLY A 185 -11.59 -4.52 8.51
N SER A 186 -11.81 -5.20 7.37
CA SER A 186 -13.02 -6.00 7.12
C SER A 186 -14.33 -5.23 7.32
N SER A 187 -14.43 -4.03 6.78
CA SER A 187 -15.57 -3.09 6.86
C SER A 187 -15.61 -2.17 8.09
N ALA A 188 -14.88 -2.48 9.16
CA ALA A 188 -14.76 -1.62 10.34
C ALA A 188 -13.29 -1.39 10.67
N TYR A 189 -12.79 -0.19 10.37
CA TYR A 189 -11.40 0.16 10.63
C TYR A 189 -11.32 1.17 11.77
N SER A 190 -10.77 0.72 12.90
CA SER A 190 -10.73 1.51 14.14
C SER A 190 -9.41 2.23 14.36
N SER A 191 -8.40 1.93 13.57
CA SER A 191 -7.10 2.58 13.70
C SER A 191 -7.08 3.95 13.02
N ASN A 192 -6.15 4.79 13.46
CA ASN A 192 -6.03 6.14 12.94
C ASN A 192 -5.53 6.15 11.48
N ILE A 193 -5.88 7.21 10.77
CA ILE A 193 -5.37 7.52 9.44
C ILE A 193 -4.67 8.88 9.51
N ILE A 194 -3.38 8.91 9.22
CA ILE A 194 -2.61 10.15 9.06
C ILE A 194 -2.57 10.46 7.57
N ASN A 195 -3.38 11.42 7.13
CA ASN A 195 -3.54 11.75 5.71
C ASN A 195 -2.89 13.10 5.39
N ASN A 196 -1.72 13.08 4.76
CA ASN A 196 -1.06 14.27 4.22
C ASN A 196 -1.12 14.35 2.69
N GLY A 197 -1.80 13.40 2.05
CA GLY A 197 -2.08 13.35 0.62
C GLY A 197 -3.58 13.34 0.33
N THR A 198 -4.03 12.34 -0.40
CA THR A 198 -5.46 12.10 -0.66
C THR A 198 -5.87 10.71 -0.20
N LEU A 199 -6.86 10.65 0.68
CA LEU A 199 -7.60 9.42 0.95
C LEU A 199 -8.82 9.38 0.03
N GLN A 200 -8.85 8.41 -0.91
CA GLN A 200 -9.96 8.21 -1.84
C GLN A 200 -10.69 6.92 -1.51
N TYR A 201 -11.98 7.00 -1.18
CA TYR A 201 -12.83 5.83 -0.95
C TYR A 201 -13.78 5.61 -2.13
N SER A 202 -13.47 4.60 -2.96
CA SER A 202 -14.15 4.29 -4.23
C SER A 202 -14.91 2.96 -4.19
N SER A 203 -15.12 2.39 -3.00
CA SER A 203 -15.79 1.09 -2.85
C SER A 203 -17.31 1.19 -3.02
N SER A 204 -17.90 0.12 -3.55
CA SER A 204 -19.34 -0.09 -3.52
C SER A 204 -19.86 -0.66 -2.20
N SER A 205 -18.95 -1.12 -1.33
CA SER A 205 -19.28 -1.64 0.01
C SER A 205 -19.24 -0.53 1.04
N ASP A 206 -20.04 -0.69 2.09
CA ASP A 206 -20.02 0.24 3.22
C ASP A 206 -18.75 0.06 4.07
N GLN A 207 -18.27 1.17 4.64
CA GLN A 207 -17.08 1.21 5.47
C GLN A 207 -17.27 2.12 6.67
N THR A 208 -16.94 1.61 7.84
CA THR A 208 -16.81 2.46 9.05
C THR A 208 -15.34 2.77 9.31
N LEU A 209 -15.03 4.06 9.43
CA LEU A 209 -13.76 4.57 9.94
C LEU A 209 -14.04 5.20 11.31
N SER A 210 -13.68 4.49 12.38
CA SER A 210 -13.91 4.95 13.75
C SER A 210 -12.67 5.53 14.43
N GLY A 211 -11.49 5.30 13.84
CA GLY A 211 -10.28 6.00 14.24
C GLY A 211 -10.27 7.47 13.79
N VAL A 212 -9.34 8.24 14.31
CA VAL A 212 -9.15 9.63 13.91
C VAL A 212 -8.48 9.71 12.55
N ILE A 213 -9.08 10.47 11.63
CA ILE A 213 -8.40 10.91 10.41
C ILE A 213 -7.79 12.27 10.69
N SER A 214 -6.47 12.40 10.56
CA SER A 214 -5.70 13.62 10.83
C SER A 214 -4.81 13.97 9.63
N GLY A 215 -4.07 15.08 9.72
CA GLY A 215 -3.13 15.52 8.68
C GLY A 215 -3.67 16.64 7.80
N SER A 216 -2.94 17.01 6.78
CA SER A 216 -3.26 18.14 5.88
C SER A 216 -4.00 17.73 4.60
N GLY A 217 -4.19 16.44 4.36
CA GLY A 217 -4.69 15.90 3.10
C GLY A 217 -6.21 15.93 2.95
N ASN A 218 -6.65 15.61 1.74
CA ASN A 218 -8.05 15.64 1.34
C ASN A 218 -8.74 14.26 1.50
N LEU A 219 -10.05 14.29 1.69
CA LEU A 219 -10.90 13.12 1.61
C LEU A 219 -11.77 13.19 0.35
N PHE A 220 -11.68 12.17 -0.50
CA PHE A 220 -12.47 12.04 -1.71
C PHE A 220 -13.32 10.77 -1.66
N LYS A 221 -14.63 10.88 -1.79
CA LYS A 221 -15.60 9.78 -1.78
C LYS A 221 -16.33 9.74 -3.12
N ASP A 222 -16.09 8.69 -3.90
CA ASP A 222 -16.66 8.50 -5.25
C ASP A 222 -17.22 7.09 -5.52
N GLY A 223 -17.14 6.18 -4.56
CA GLY A 223 -17.80 4.87 -4.65
C GLY A 223 -19.28 4.94 -4.25
N SER A 224 -20.09 3.96 -4.65
CA SER A 224 -21.53 3.92 -4.35
C SER A 224 -21.86 3.52 -2.90
N GLY A 225 -20.94 2.86 -2.18
CA GLY A 225 -21.13 2.48 -0.78
C GLY A 225 -21.16 3.66 0.19
N GLU A 226 -21.61 3.42 1.40
CA GLU A 226 -21.61 4.41 2.48
C GLU A 226 -20.27 4.45 3.21
N LEU A 227 -19.72 5.64 3.42
CA LEU A 227 -18.55 5.87 4.28
C LEU A 227 -19.01 6.49 5.59
N ILE A 228 -18.87 5.76 6.70
CA ILE A 228 -19.26 6.18 8.03
C ILE A 228 -18.02 6.73 8.74
N LEU A 229 -18.03 8.02 9.04
CA LEU A 229 -16.96 8.72 9.76
C LEU A 229 -17.42 8.95 11.21
N SER A 230 -17.11 8.00 12.10
CA SER A 230 -17.53 8.06 13.49
C SER A 230 -16.43 8.57 14.44
N GLY A 231 -15.20 8.73 13.96
CA GLY A 231 -14.11 9.38 14.70
C GLY A 231 -14.26 10.90 14.76
N THR A 232 -13.66 11.51 15.77
CA THR A 232 -13.48 12.97 15.83
C THR A 232 -12.28 13.33 14.97
N ASN A 233 -12.54 13.63 13.69
CA ASN A 233 -11.51 13.86 12.71
C ASN A 233 -10.91 15.27 12.81
N THR A 234 -9.63 15.38 12.49
CA THR A 234 -8.85 16.64 12.59
C THR A 234 -8.08 16.98 11.33
N TYR A 235 -8.32 16.27 10.22
CA TYR A 235 -7.68 16.62 8.96
C TYR A 235 -8.10 18.02 8.48
N LEU A 236 -7.18 18.70 7.81
CA LEU A 236 -7.33 20.10 7.43
C LEU A 236 -7.79 20.29 5.97
N GLY A 237 -7.66 19.27 5.15
CA GLY A 237 -8.02 19.34 3.73
C GLY A 237 -9.52 19.28 3.50
N SER A 238 -9.91 19.43 2.24
CA SER A 238 -11.30 19.38 1.82
C SER A 238 -11.88 17.97 1.83
N THR A 239 -13.21 17.91 1.95
CA THR A 239 -13.99 16.69 1.74
C THR A 239 -14.83 16.85 0.47
N THR A 240 -14.57 16.00 -0.53
CA THR A 240 -15.36 15.94 -1.76
C THR A 240 -16.14 14.63 -1.80
N LEU A 241 -17.44 14.74 -1.97
CA LEU A 241 -18.36 13.61 -2.08
C LEU A 241 -19.04 13.68 -3.44
N SER A 242 -18.67 12.78 -4.35
CA SER A 242 -19.16 12.75 -5.74
C SER A 242 -20.04 11.55 -6.07
N ALA A 243 -20.11 10.53 -5.18
CA ALA A 243 -21.04 9.41 -5.31
C ALA A 243 -21.23 8.69 -3.96
N GLY A 244 -22.36 7.97 -3.83
CA GLY A 244 -22.71 7.27 -2.61
C GLY A 244 -23.01 8.21 -1.45
N SER A 245 -22.64 7.83 -0.23
CA SER A 245 -22.90 8.68 0.92
C SER A 245 -21.73 8.72 1.90
N ILE A 246 -21.60 9.87 2.60
CA ILE A 246 -20.86 9.99 3.85
C ILE A 246 -21.87 10.15 4.98
N ARG A 247 -21.69 9.38 6.08
CA ARG A 247 -22.50 9.49 7.28
C ARG A 247 -21.66 9.99 8.46
N ILE A 248 -22.16 11.02 9.14
CA ILE A 248 -21.54 11.65 10.32
C ILE A 248 -22.56 11.85 11.43
N SER A 249 -22.08 11.98 12.67
CA SER A 249 -22.91 12.32 13.85
C SER A 249 -22.61 13.72 14.42
N ALA A 250 -21.55 14.37 13.92
CA ALA A 250 -21.14 15.72 14.32
C ALA A 250 -20.34 16.37 13.19
N ASP A 251 -20.21 17.70 13.21
CA ASP A 251 -19.41 18.46 12.25
C ASP A 251 -17.94 18.00 12.21
N SER A 252 -17.38 17.61 13.35
CA SER A 252 -16.02 17.05 13.45
C SER A 252 -15.82 15.75 12.67
N GLY A 253 -16.87 15.06 12.22
CA GLY A 253 -16.75 13.94 11.30
C GLY A 253 -16.10 14.33 9.97
N LEU A 254 -16.20 15.60 9.57
CA LEU A 254 -15.64 16.16 8.35
C LEU A 254 -14.27 16.86 8.55
N GLY A 255 -13.53 16.51 9.60
CA GLY A 255 -12.25 17.13 9.92
C GLY A 255 -12.40 18.50 10.60
N SER A 256 -11.30 19.22 10.73
CA SER A 256 -11.30 20.57 11.30
C SER A 256 -11.99 21.55 10.35
N ALA A 257 -12.85 22.39 10.89
CA ALA A 257 -13.41 23.50 10.10
C ALA A 257 -12.32 24.54 9.82
N PRO A 258 -12.31 25.17 8.63
CA PRO A 258 -11.37 26.25 8.36
C PRO A 258 -11.62 27.46 9.25
N GLY A 259 -10.55 28.22 9.56
CA GLY A 259 -10.63 29.41 10.43
C GLY A 259 -11.40 30.59 9.81
N SER A 260 -11.61 30.58 8.49
CA SER A 260 -12.41 31.55 7.75
C SER A 260 -13.22 30.82 6.68
N ALA A 261 -14.29 31.45 6.21
CA ALA A 261 -15.16 30.86 5.19
C ALA A 261 -14.31 30.51 3.94
N THR A 262 -14.36 29.25 3.58
CA THR A 262 -13.58 28.69 2.47
C THR A 262 -14.56 27.98 1.53
N SER A 263 -14.72 28.47 0.31
CA SER A 263 -15.45 27.71 -0.71
C SER A 263 -14.76 26.38 -0.94
N ASP A 264 -15.54 25.35 -1.23
CA ASP A 264 -15.05 24.03 -1.60
C ASP A 264 -14.33 23.22 -0.50
N HIS A 265 -14.45 23.62 0.79
CA HIS A 265 -13.98 22.78 1.90
C HIS A 265 -14.87 21.54 2.08
N LEU A 266 -16.18 21.66 1.78
CA LEU A 266 -17.10 20.52 1.63
C LEU A 266 -17.80 20.64 0.28
N VAL A 267 -17.54 19.68 -0.61
CA VAL A 267 -18.12 19.63 -1.96
C VAL A 267 -19.05 18.43 -2.07
N LEU A 268 -20.30 18.68 -2.41
CA LEU A 268 -21.28 17.67 -2.79
C LEU A 268 -21.55 17.81 -4.29
N SER A 269 -21.28 16.77 -5.06
CA SER A 269 -21.44 16.78 -6.53
C SER A 269 -21.98 15.43 -7.01
N ASN A 270 -22.47 15.38 -8.24
CA ASN A 270 -22.83 14.15 -8.95
C ASN A 270 -23.72 13.16 -8.14
N GLY A 271 -24.60 13.65 -7.28
CA GLY A 271 -25.48 12.81 -6.46
C GLY A 271 -24.87 12.27 -5.16
N GLY A 272 -23.74 12.80 -4.74
CA GLY A 272 -23.18 12.49 -3.41
C GLY A 272 -24.10 12.97 -2.27
N ILE A 273 -24.29 12.15 -1.23
CA ILE A 273 -25.26 12.39 -0.17
C ILE A 273 -24.53 12.49 1.17
N LEU A 274 -24.63 13.64 1.85
CA LEU A 274 -24.22 13.75 3.25
C LEU A 274 -25.40 13.35 4.15
N LYS A 275 -25.20 12.31 4.98
CA LYS A 275 -26.18 11.82 5.94
C LYS A 275 -25.77 12.19 7.36
N THR A 276 -26.76 12.54 8.18
CA THR A 276 -26.54 12.84 9.60
C THR A 276 -27.36 11.90 10.49
N THR A 277 -26.81 11.52 11.65
CA THR A 277 -27.48 10.65 12.63
C THR A 277 -27.82 11.37 13.91
N ALA A 278 -27.44 12.64 14.03
CA ALA A 278 -27.72 13.50 15.20
C ALA A 278 -28.01 14.93 14.73
N THR A 279 -28.60 15.73 15.61
CA THR A 279 -28.79 17.17 15.39
C THR A 279 -27.48 17.89 15.73
N PHE A 280 -26.93 18.60 14.77
CA PHE A 280 -25.77 19.49 14.96
C PHE A 280 -25.79 20.57 13.87
N THR A 281 -24.95 21.57 14.03
CA THR A 281 -24.79 22.63 13.04
C THR A 281 -23.47 22.41 12.29
N LEU A 282 -23.52 22.39 10.95
CA LEU A 282 -22.31 22.46 10.14
C LEU A 282 -21.65 23.82 10.36
N ASN A 283 -20.33 23.84 10.48
CA ASN A 283 -19.58 25.06 10.63
C ASN A 283 -19.77 25.97 9.40
N SER A 284 -20.07 27.24 9.61
CA SER A 284 -20.34 28.20 8.54
C SER A 284 -19.14 28.52 7.63
N ASN A 285 -17.95 28.08 8.00
CA ASN A 285 -16.74 28.27 7.23
C ASN A 285 -16.47 27.13 6.21
N ARG A 286 -17.33 26.08 6.19
CA ARG A 286 -17.22 24.96 5.22
C ARG A 286 -17.89 25.27 3.91
#